data_8c2025bd2e70a5c5e7901e47f78e2848
#
_entry.id   8c2025bd2e70a5c5e7901e47f78e2848
#
_cell.length_a   1.000
_cell.length_b   1.000
_cell.length_c   1.000
_cell.angle_alpha   90.00
_cell.angle_beta   90.00
_cell.angle_gamma   90.00
#
_symmetry.space_group_name_H-M   'P 1'
#
loop_
_entity.id
_entity.type
_entity.pdbx_description
1 polymer ?
#
loop_
_entity_poly.entity_id
_entity_poly.type
_entity_poly.pdbx_seq_one_letter_code
_entity_poly.pdbx_strand_id
1 'polypeptide(L)'
;MKKECSYGEGCYRKNPAHFREFSHPHYNYSGTGDYPVPQTMWIQRDMIKEQIDIIIGKNIYVKDNIPDEKKDLVQATTSKIQCKLISLLIVDYRPIVPPTRRVEEFLKVVVPKGQMAEKHAKSAPYFIFYTTITSARETHRQPLSITFQEILDLSLGELKCSLQINFMVELGWLLAQYYFAGYSAKRLTILYGEDSEDLRNISKKKPNVDAHMVSMATPFGKHHTKMMILCYEDGSLRVVISTANLYYDDWENRTQGLWLSPKCPELPDSAMPFDGESPTLFKKSLLKYLNHYHMPQLSYYVERVKRCDFTHINVFLVASVPGGHLDPSWGMKCVGSLLRQHCTVPCEDDSQWELLTQASSIGIQVLSHLHYKKITFFYFFFQENVKESHDGLLGGGCLPYAASAHQKQPWLMDYLYQWKALSSGRNRAMPHIKSYCRYNNGRAAFYLLTSANISKAAWGVVNKGNGALRIMSYEAGVLFLPKFVVSISCNIQKWFFFFFFFFKNL
;
A
#
# COMPACT_ATOMS: atom_id res chain seq x y z
N MET A 1 19.22 -23.09 12.25
CA MET A 1 18.01 -22.80 13.06
C MET A 1 17.26 -21.64 12.42
N LYS A 2 15.92 -21.73 12.29
CA LYS A 2 15.13 -20.63 11.81
C LYS A 2 15.13 -19.49 12.84
N LYS A 3 15.06 -18.25 12.34
CA LYS A 3 14.93 -17.07 13.19
C LYS A 3 13.51 -17.05 13.78
N GLU A 4 13.36 -16.72 15.06
CA GLU A 4 12.03 -16.60 15.65
C GLU A 4 11.29 -15.40 15.05
N CYS A 5 9.99 -15.58 14.80
CA CYS A 5 9.16 -14.53 14.23
C CYS A 5 9.02 -13.37 15.21
N SER A 6 9.41 -12.18 14.80
CA SER A 6 9.35 -10.97 15.63
C SER A 6 7.93 -10.57 16.07
N TYR A 7 6.90 -11.14 15.46
CA TYR A 7 5.49 -10.94 15.85
C TYR A 7 5.04 -11.95 16.90
N GLY A 8 5.85 -13.00 17.20
CA GLY A 8 5.51 -14.01 18.18
C GLY A 8 4.11 -14.55 17.99
N GLU A 9 3.37 -14.68 19.09
CA GLU A 9 1.95 -15.10 19.11
C GLU A 9 1.01 -14.16 18.33
N GLY A 10 1.44 -12.92 18.06
CA GLY A 10 0.71 -11.94 17.25
C GLY A 10 0.93 -12.07 15.73
N CYS A 11 1.56 -13.14 15.24
CA CYS A 11 1.81 -13.32 13.83
C CYS A 11 0.53 -13.64 13.07
N TYR A 12 0.16 -12.77 12.14
CA TYR A 12 -1.03 -12.90 11.29
C TYR A 12 -0.71 -13.37 9.86
N ARG A 13 0.53 -13.71 9.57
CA ARG A 13 0.98 -14.02 8.21
C ARG A 13 0.53 -15.40 7.78
N LYS A 14 0.13 -15.53 6.50
CA LYS A 14 -0.27 -16.78 5.86
C LYS A 14 0.67 -17.20 4.74
N ASN A 15 1.66 -16.36 4.42
CA ASN A 15 2.61 -16.68 3.35
C ASN A 15 3.47 -17.89 3.75
N PRO A 16 3.44 -19.01 3.00
CA PRO A 16 4.27 -20.17 3.27
C PRO A 16 5.77 -19.88 3.36
N ALA A 17 6.26 -18.87 2.61
CA ALA A 17 7.65 -18.44 2.67
C ALA A 17 8.01 -17.91 4.06
N HIS A 18 7.12 -17.14 4.70
CA HIS A 18 7.31 -16.65 6.06
C HIS A 18 7.54 -17.79 7.07
N PHE A 19 6.74 -18.87 6.98
CA PHE A 19 6.88 -20.02 7.88
C PHE A 19 8.10 -20.90 7.56
N ARG A 20 8.66 -20.80 6.35
CA ARG A 20 9.94 -21.42 6.01
C ARG A 20 11.12 -20.69 6.62
N GLU A 21 11.06 -19.35 6.69
CA GLU A 21 12.13 -18.51 7.21
C GLU A 21 12.09 -18.36 8.74
N PHE A 22 10.90 -18.24 9.31
CA PHE A 22 10.71 -17.93 10.72
C PHE A 22 10.10 -19.10 11.48
N SER A 23 10.57 -19.29 12.72
CA SER A 23 9.96 -20.22 13.67
C SER A 23 8.85 -19.54 14.46
N HIS A 24 7.83 -20.32 14.80
CA HIS A 24 6.68 -19.93 15.60
C HIS A 24 6.51 -20.94 16.73
N PRO A 25 7.32 -20.84 17.81
CA PRO A 25 7.35 -21.86 18.88
C PRO A 25 6.01 -22.07 19.58
N HIS A 26 5.14 -21.04 19.56
CA HIS A 26 3.82 -21.09 20.13
C HIS A 26 2.82 -21.99 19.37
N TYR A 27 3.17 -22.47 18.17
CA TYR A 27 2.38 -23.47 17.46
C TYR A 27 2.76 -24.88 17.91
N ASN A 28 2.53 -25.18 19.19
CA ASN A 28 2.72 -26.54 19.73
C ASN A 28 1.67 -27.49 19.14
N TYR A 29 1.92 -28.02 17.95
CA TYR A 29 1.07 -28.99 17.32
C TYR A 29 1.38 -30.38 17.88
N SER A 30 0.50 -30.89 18.76
CA SER A 30 0.61 -32.20 19.37
C SER A 30 -0.07 -33.32 18.57
N GLY A 31 -0.70 -33.04 17.45
CA GLY A 31 -1.43 -34.05 16.64
C GLY A 31 -2.80 -34.43 17.20
N THR A 32 -3.22 -33.89 18.34
CA THR A 32 -4.45 -34.28 19.05
C THR A 32 -5.68 -33.44 18.70
N GLY A 33 -5.55 -32.48 17.77
CA GLY A 33 -6.68 -31.62 17.35
C GLY A 33 -6.94 -30.40 18.23
N ASP A 34 -6.29 -30.30 19.38
CA ASP A 34 -6.34 -29.08 20.21
C ASP A 34 -5.24 -28.11 19.80
N TYR A 35 -5.66 -26.91 19.36
CA TYR A 35 -4.76 -25.85 18.96
C TYR A 35 -4.52 -24.90 20.14
N PRO A 36 -3.29 -24.42 20.36
CA PRO A 36 -3.03 -23.44 21.40
C PRO A 36 -3.84 -22.17 21.11
N VAL A 37 -4.48 -21.64 22.14
CA VAL A 37 -5.16 -20.34 22.06
C VAL A 37 -4.15 -19.28 22.47
N PRO A 38 -3.80 -18.31 21.61
CA PRO A 38 -2.88 -17.26 21.97
C PRO A 38 -3.42 -16.42 23.13
N GLN A 39 -2.52 -15.95 23.98
CA GLN A 39 -2.86 -15.02 25.06
C GLN A 39 -3.18 -13.62 24.56
N THR A 40 -2.89 -13.32 23.29
CA THR A 40 -3.16 -12.03 22.68
C THR A 40 -4.53 -12.02 22.00
N MET A 41 -5.33 -10.98 22.23
CA MET A 41 -6.69 -10.82 21.68
C MET A 41 -6.77 -10.71 20.14
N TRP A 42 -5.63 -10.76 19.45
CA TRP A 42 -5.49 -10.50 18.01
C TRP A 42 -5.62 -11.72 17.15
N ILE A 43 -5.13 -12.85 17.66
CA ILE A 43 -5.07 -14.09 16.92
C ILE A 43 -6.16 -15.00 17.45
N GLN A 44 -7.11 -15.29 16.59
CA GLN A 44 -8.19 -16.19 16.91
C GLN A 44 -7.76 -17.63 16.61
N ARG A 45 -8.39 -18.58 17.32
CA ARG A 45 -8.16 -20.02 17.16
C ARG A 45 -8.21 -20.47 15.70
N ASP A 46 -9.14 -19.93 14.90
CA ASP A 46 -9.29 -20.29 13.49
C ASP A 46 -8.10 -19.83 12.63
N MET A 47 -7.49 -18.70 12.93
CA MET A 47 -6.31 -18.23 12.22
C MET A 47 -5.08 -19.09 12.54
N ILE A 48 -4.90 -19.47 13.79
CA ILE A 48 -3.83 -20.40 14.17
C ILE A 48 -4.01 -21.73 13.45
N LYS A 49 -5.24 -22.24 13.43
CA LYS A 49 -5.57 -23.47 12.73
C LYS A 49 -5.18 -23.39 11.26
N GLU A 50 -5.58 -22.32 10.57
CA GLU A 50 -5.26 -22.11 9.16
C GLU A 50 -3.74 -21.96 8.93
N GLN A 51 -3.04 -21.26 9.81
CA GLN A 51 -1.58 -21.16 9.75
C GLN A 51 -0.90 -22.50 9.97
N ILE A 52 -1.39 -23.32 10.91
CA ILE A 52 -0.92 -24.68 11.13
C ILE A 52 -1.23 -25.55 9.91
N ASP A 53 -2.42 -25.48 9.33
CA ASP A 53 -2.79 -26.20 8.11
C ASP A 53 -1.88 -25.84 6.93
N ILE A 54 -1.48 -24.55 6.79
CA ILE A 54 -0.50 -24.11 5.81
C ILE A 54 0.88 -24.72 6.09
N ILE A 55 1.31 -24.74 7.35
CA ILE A 55 2.61 -25.31 7.77
C ILE A 55 2.65 -26.79 7.48
N ILE A 56 1.61 -27.53 7.83
CA ILE A 56 1.50 -28.96 7.61
C ILE A 56 1.35 -29.28 6.12
N GLY A 57 0.41 -28.64 5.45
CA GLY A 57 0.10 -28.86 4.03
C GLY A 57 1.26 -28.52 3.08
N LYS A 58 2.24 -27.71 3.54
CA LYS A 58 3.47 -27.38 2.82
C LYS A 58 4.72 -28.07 3.36
N ASN A 59 4.58 -29.02 4.30
CA ASN A 59 5.69 -29.73 4.95
C ASN A 59 6.81 -28.81 5.47
N ILE A 60 6.44 -27.66 6.06
CA ILE A 60 7.40 -26.63 6.45
C ILE A 60 8.18 -27.00 7.71
N TYR A 61 7.61 -27.86 8.58
CA TYR A 61 8.19 -28.28 9.84
C TYR A 61 8.27 -29.80 10.04
N VAL A 62 8.12 -30.62 9.00
CA VAL A 62 8.22 -32.05 9.12
C VAL A 62 9.69 -32.47 9.30
N LYS A 63 10.17 -32.36 10.52
CA LYS A 63 11.30 -33.12 11.07
C LYS A 63 11.07 -33.22 12.57
N ASP A 64 11.05 -34.43 13.04
CA ASP A 64 11.39 -34.93 14.37
C ASP A 64 10.32 -35.56 15.28
N ASN A 65 9.02 -35.64 14.98
CA ASN A 65 8.09 -36.30 15.91
C ASN A 65 6.92 -37.09 15.25
N ILE A 66 7.21 -37.91 14.23
CA ILE A 66 6.23 -38.89 13.73
C ILE A 66 6.72 -40.31 14.12
N PRO A 67 5.91 -41.13 14.82
CA PRO A 67 6.25 -42.51 15.09
C PRO A 67 6.49 -43.30 13.80
N ASP A 68 7.47 -44.21 13.81
CA ASP A 68 7.99 -44.91 12.64
C ASP A 68 6.94 -45.66 11.79
N GLU A 69 5.86 -46.13 12.39
CA GLU A 69 4.78 -46.86 11.68
C GLU A 69 3.98 -46.02 10.66
N LYS A 70 4.08 -44.68 10.69
CA LYS A 70 3.40 -43.80 9.73
C LYS A 70 4.34 -43.20 8.67
N LYS A 71 5.64 -43.44 8.76
CA LYS A 71 6.64 -42.91 7.83
C LYS A 71 6.49 -43.47 6.43
N ASP A 72 6.20 -44.74 6.31
CA ASP A 72 6.14 -45.41 5.00
C ASP A 72 4.90 -45.01 4.18
N LEU A 73 3.77 -44.78 4.84
CA LEU A 73 2.56 -44.32 4.16
C LEU A 73 2.66 -42.85 3.72
N VAL A 74 3.35 -42.05 4.51
CA VAL A 74 3.59 -40.61 4.20
C VAL A 74 4.65 -40.49 3.10
N GLN A 75 5.69 -41.33 3.09
CA GLN A 75 6.72 -41.33 2.05
C GLN A 75 6.19 -41.77 0.69
N ALA A 76 5.31 -42.78 0.62
CA ALA A 76 4.72 -43.23 -0.66
C ALA A 76 3.73 -42.21 -1.26
N THR A 77 3.00 -41.46 -0.42
CA THR A 77 2.09 -40.41 -0.87
C THR A 77 2.86 -39.09 -1.15
N THR A 78 3.89 -38.83 -0.36
CA THR A 78 4.71 -37.59 -0.49
C THR A 78 5.61 -37.66 -1.71
N SER A 79 6.11 -38.84 -2.13
CA SER A 79 6.95 -38.94 -3.33
C SER A 79 6.18 -38.67 -4.63
N LYS A 80 4.90 -39.09 -4.74
CA LYS A 80 4.04 -38.76 -5.90
C LYS A 80 3.55 -37.33 -5.89
N ILE A 81 3.31 -36.76 -4.73
CA ILE A 81 2.94 -35.33 -4.58
C ILE A 81 4.18 -34.45 -4.71
N GLN A 82 5.33 -34.87 -4.20
CA GLN A 82 6.59 -34.17 -4.30
C GLN A 82 7.13 -34.09 -5.73
N CYS A 83 7.00 -35.14 -6.55
CA CYS A 83 7.33 -35.07 -7.97
C CYS A 83 6.41 -34.09 -8.75
N LYS A 84 5.13 -34.00 -8.39
CA LYS A 84 4.21 -33.04 -8.98
C LYS A 84 4.37 -31.62 -8.42
N LEU A 85 4.77 -31.46 -7.16
CA LEU A 85 5.00 -30.17 -6.50
C LEU A 85 6.43 -29.65 -6.69
N ILE A 86 7.43 -30.51 -6.83
CA ILE A 86 8.80 -30.11 -7.17
C ILE A 86 8.87 -29.63 -8.63
N SER A 87 8.09 -30.21 -9.56
CA SER A 87 7.93 -29.65 -10.90
C SER A 87 7.15 -28.32 -10.92
N LEU A 88 6.39 -28.01 -9.86
CA LEU A 88 5.69 -26.75 -9.64
C LEU A 88 6.51 -25.72 -8.80
N LEU A 89 7.56 -26.19 -8.07
CA LEU A 89 8.40 -25.36 -7.20
C LEU A 89 9.79 -25.09 -7.78
N ILE A 90 10.27 -25.90 -8.71
CA ILE A 90 11.29 -25.54 -9.69
C ILE A 90 10.51 -24.82 -10.81
N VAL A 91 9.84 -23.77 -10.47
CA VAL A 91 9.39 -22.82 -11.46
C VAL A 91 10.68 -22.15 -11.96
N ASP A 92 11.25 -22.76 -12.97
CA ASP A 92 11.91 -22.03 -14.03
C ASP A 92 11.01 -20.81 -14.27
N TYR A 93 11.46 -19.59 -13.97
CA TYR A 93 10.70 -18.35 -14.19
C TYR A 93 10.51 -18.06 -15.71
N ARG A 94 10.47 -19.05 -16.51
CA ARG A 94 9.81 -19.08 -17.81
C ARG A 94 8.33 -18.85 -17.60
N PRO A 95 7.63 -18.31 -18.57
CA PRO A 95 6.32 -17.73 -18.35
C PRO A 95 5.55 -18.54 -17.30
N ILE A 96 5.37 -17.92 -16.15
CA ILE A 96 4.81 -18.52 -14.91
C ILE A 96 3.47 -19.20 -15.16
N VAL A 97 2.84 -18.84 -16.29
CA VAL A 97 1.57 -19.37 -16.73
C VAL A 97 1.80 -20.24 -17.96
N PRO A 98 1.50 -21.55 -17.88
CA PRO A 98 1.48 -22.38 -19.06
C PRO A 98 0.55 -21.79 -20.12
N PRO A 99 0.90 -21.83 -21.42
CA PRO A 99 0.07 -21.29 -22.49
C PRO A 99 -1.36 -21.86 -22.54
N THR A 100 -1.57 -23.01 -21.90
CA THR A 100 -2.86 -23.72 -21.84
C THR A 100 -3.79 -23.24 -20.72
N ARG A 101 -3.30 -22.43 -19.78
CA ARG A 101 -4.17 -21.89 -18.71
C ARG A 101 -4.87 -20.63 -19.16
N ARG A 102 -6.15 -20.52 -18.83
CA ARG A 102 -6.96 -19.35 -19.15
C ARG A 102 -6.55 -18.18 -18.29
N VAL A 103 -6.56 -16.98 -18.85
CA VAL A 103 -6.22 -15.73 -18.15
C VAL A 103 -7.09 -15.56 -16.89
N GLU A 104 -8.37 -15.94 -16.96
CA GLU A 104 -9.37 -15.82 -15.87
C GLU A 104 -9.05 -16.68 -14.65
N GLU A 105 -8.19 -17.69 -14.77
CA GLU A 105 -7.72 -18.48 -13.62
C GLU A 105 -6.79 -17.65 -12.71
N PHE A 106 -6.16 -16.62 -13.26
CA PHE A 106 -5.17 -15.76 -12.58
C PHE A 106 -5.68 -14.33 -12.40
N LEU A 107 -6.30 -13.76 -13.43
CA LEU A 107 -6.92 -12.45 -13.37
C LEU A 107 -8.42 -12.66 -13.12
N LYS A 108 -8.86 -12.45 -11.88
CA LYS A 108 -10.26 -12.65 -11.49
C LYS A 108 -11.17 -11.57 -12.08
N VAL A 109 -10.64 -10.37 -12.30
CA VAL A 109 -11.34 -9.29 -12.98
C VAL A 109 -10.58 -8.98 -14.27
N VAL A 110 -11.20 -9.30 -15.39
CA VAL A 110 -10.65 -9.00 -16.72
C VAL A 110 -11.27 -7.70 -17.21
N VAL A 111 -10.43 -6.73 -17.52
CA VAL A 111 -10.82 -5.43 -18.07
C VAL A 111 -10.37 -5.33 -19.54
N PRO A 112 -11.13 -4.63 -20.40
CA PRO A 112 -10.72 -4.37 -21.77
C PRO A 112 -9.41 -3.60 -21.79
N LYS A 113 -8.44 -4.07 -22.59
CA LYS A 113 -7.17 -3.39 -22.83
C LYS A 113 -7.36 -2.16 -23.72
N GLY A 114 -6.50 -1.17 -23.59
CA GLY A 114 -6.48 0.02 -24.43
C GLY A 114 -7.45 1.13 -24.02
N GLN A 115 -8.14 1.00 -22.89
CA GLN A 115 -9.16 1.97 -22.46
C GLN A 115 -8.73 2.84 -21.26
N MET A 116 -7.60 2.55 -20.65
CA MET A 116 -7.20 3.24 -19.42
C MET A 116 -6.88 4.73 -19.66
N ALA A 117 -6.36 5.10 -20.83
CA ALA A 117 -6.09 6.51 -21.14
C ALA A 117 -7.37 7.38 -21.12
N GLU A 118 -8.46 6.88 -21.68
CA GLU A 118 -9.75 7.58 -21.65
C GLU A 118 -10.32 7.64 -20.23
N LYS A 119 -10.27 6.54 -19.50
CA LYS A 119 -10.69 6.48 -18.09
C LYS A 119 -9.86 7.43 -17.22
N HIS A 120 -8.55 7.49 -17.44
CA HIS A 120 -7.65 8.41 -16.77
C HIS A 120 -8.00 9.87 -17.10
N ALA A 121 -8.22 10.21 -18.37
CA ALA A 121 -8.62 11.55 -18.77
C ALA A 121 -9.94 12.00 -18.11
N LYS A 122 -10.93 11.10 -18.01
CA LYS A 122 -12.21 11.35 -17.32
C LYS A 122 -12.07 11.56 -15.82
N SER A 123 -10.99 11.10 -15.20
CA SER A 123 -10.71 11.29 -13.76
C SER A 123 -10.11 12.64 -13.43
N ALA A 124 -9.80 13.46 -14.45
CA ALA A 124 -9.28 14.81 -14.27
C ALA A 124 -10.27 15.69 -13.46
N PRO A 125 -9.79 16.63 -12.69
CA PRO A 125 -8.38 17.03 -12.46
C PRO A 125 -7.70 16.26 -11.30
N TYR A 126 -8.32 15.21 -10.78
CA TYR A 126 -7.92 14.56 -9.53
C TYR A 126 -7.04 13.34 -9.73
N PHE A 127 -7.31 12.54 -10.76
CA PHE A 127 -6.55 11.35 -11.10
C PHE A 127 -6.44 10.34 -9.93
N ILE A 128 -7.50 10.29 -9.09
CA ILE A 128 -7.63 9.34 -7.98
C ILE A 128 -8.48 8.15 -8.41
N PHE A 129 -8.03 6.97 -8.02
CA PHE A 129 -8.73 5.71 -8.25
C PHE A 129 -8.77 4.87 -6.98
N TYR A 130 -9.68 3.90 -6.97
CA TYR A 130 -9.84 2.91 -5.91
C TYR A 130 -9.68 1.51 -6.49
N THR A 131 -9.15 0.58 -5.73
CA THR A 131 -9.04 -0.81 -6.18
C THR A 131 -10.39 -1.39 -6.59
N THR A 132 -10.41 -2.15 -7.67
CA THR A 132 -11.56 -2.97 -8.05
C THR A 132 -11.60 -4.20 -7.15
N ILE A 133 -12.74 -4.49 -6.54
CA ILE A 133 -12.89 -5.60 -5.59
C ILE A 133 -13.42 -6.82 -6.33
N THR A 134 -12.65 -7.89 -6.35
CA THR A 134 -12.95 -9.10 -7.11
C THR A 134 -14.34 -9.66 -6.81
N SER A 135 -14.69 -9.79 -5.55
CA SER A 135 -15.98 -10.35 -5.10
C SER A 135 -17.13 -9.35 -5.06
N ALA A 136 -16.87 -8.06 -5.33
CA ALA A 136 -17.88 -7.01 -5.37
C ALA A 136 -18.07 -6.49 -6.80
N ARG A 137 -18.95 -7.16 -7.57
CA ARG A 137 -19.18 -6.88 -9.00
C ARG A 137 -19.61 -5.45 -9.28
N GLU A 138 -20.22 -4.79 -8.32
CA GLU A 138 -20.63 -3.39 -8.38
C GLU A 138 -19.44 -2.45 -8.58
N THR A 139 -18.26 -2.85 -8.10
CA THR A 139 -17.03 -2.05 -8.23
C THR A 139 -16.41 -2.15 -9.62
N HIS A 140 -16.70 -3.20 -10.39
CA HIS A 140 -16.02 -3.49 -11.66
C HIS A 140 -16.30 -2.45 -12.76
N ARG A 141 -17.45 -1.77 -12.70
CA ARG A 141 -17.87 -0.77 -13.68
C ARG A 141 -17.87 0.66 -13.16
N GLN A 142 -17.35 0.87 -11.95
CA GLN A 142 -17.28 2.24 -11.40
C GLN A 142 -16.18 3.03 -12.15
N PRO A 143 -16.45 4.29 -12.51
CA PRO A 143 -15.51 5.10 -13.31
C PRO A 143 -14.13 5.27 -12.66
N LEU A 144 -14.07 5.23 -11.33
CA LEU A 144 -12.83 5.40 -10.57
C LEU A 144 -12.32 4.11 -9.94
N SER A 145 -12.90 2.95 -10.24
CA SER A 145 -12.31 1.65 -9.87
C SER A 145 -11.17 1.30 -10.82
N ILE A 146 -10.09 0.73 -10.31
CA ILE A 146 -8.91 0.37 -11.09
C ILE A 146 -8.37 -0.99 -10.66
N THR A 147 -7.95 -1.80 -11.60
CA THR A 147 -7.15 -3.01 -11.40
C THR A 147 -5.67 -2.70 -11.57
N PHE A 148 -4.79 -3.59 -11.09
CA PHE A 148 -3.35 -3.41 -11.35
C PHE A 148 -3.02 -3.48 -12.85
N GLN A 149 -3.75 -4.28 -13.62
CA GLN A 149 -3.58 -4.41 -15.08
C GLN A 149 -3.82 -3.08 -15.81
N GLU A 150 -4.77 -2.27 -15.35
CA GLU A 150 -5.05 -0.96 -15.94
C GLU A 150 -3.91 0.04 -15.71
N ILE A 151 -3.13 -0.11 -14.63
CA ILE A 151 -1.92 0.73 -14.42
C ILE A 151 -0.84 0.41 -15.47
N LEU A 152 -0.82 -0.82 -15.95
CA LEU A 152 0.11 -1.30 -16.99
C LEU A 152 -0.50 -1.29 -18.40
N ASP A 153 -1.66 -0.64 -18.58
CA ASP A 153 -2.35 -0.63 -19.87
C ASP A 153 -1.56 0.13 -20.94
N LEU A 154 -1.44 -0.47 -22.12
CA LEU A 154 -0.71 0.09 -23.25
C LEU A 154 -1.19 1.50 -23.66
N SER A 155 -2.47 1.82 -23.47
CA SER A 155 -3.00 3.15 -23.78
C SER A 155 -2.40 4.27 -22.93
N LEU A 156 -1.82 3.97 -21.78
CA LEU A 156 -1.07 4.95 -20.98
C LEU A 156 0.32 5.25 -21.55
N GLY A 157 0.85 4.36 -22.38
CA GLY A 157 2.16 4.39 -23.01
C GLY A 157 2.79 3.00 -23.06
N GLU A 158 3.63 2.74 -24.03
CA GLU A 158 4.40 1.49 -24.08
C GLU A 158 5.48 1.49 -23.01
N LEU A 159 5.39 0.55 -22.06
CA LEU A 159 6.29 0.50 -20.91
C LEU A 159 7.71 0.10 -21.34
N LYS A 160 8.69 0.94 -21.02
CA LYS A 160 10.12 0.68 -21.18
C LYS A 160 10.71 0.00 -19.96
N CYS A 161 10.47 0.57 -18.79
CA CYS A 161 10.88 0.03 -17.49
C CYS A 161 10.04 0.63 -16.37
N SER A 162 10.11 0.04 -15.18
CA SER A 162 9.39 0.54 -14.03
C SER A 162 10.16 0.38 -12.72
N LEU A 163 9.91 1.29 -11.80
CA LEU A 163 10.35 1.23 -10.41
C LEU A 163 9.13 1.00 -9.52
N GLN A 164 9.21 -0.02 -8.67
CA GLN A 164 8.23 -0.32 -7.62
C GLN A 164 8.88 -0.08 -6.27
N ILE A 165 8.44 0.94 -5.55
CA ILE A 165 8.84 1.22 -4.17
C ILE A 165 7.70 0.77 -3.28
N ASN A 166 7.89 -0.30 -2.50
CA ASN A 166 6.80 -0.85 -1.71
C ASN A 166 7.29 -1.46 -0.39
N PHE A 167 6.39 -1.63 0.57
CA PHE A 167 6.69 -2.29 1.83
C PHE A 167 6.70 -3.80 1.68
N MET A 168 5.57 -4.38 1.21
CA MET A 168 5.40 -5.83 1.03
C MET A 168 5.19 -6.13 -0.44
N VAL A 169 5.92 -7.13 -0.94
CA VAL A 169 5.85 -7.57 -2.34
C VAL A 169 5.72 -9.09 -2.38
N GLU A 170 4.63 -9.57 -2.93
CA GLU A 170 4.45 -10.95 -3.35
C GLU A 170 4.94 -11.07 -4.78
N LEU A 171 6.15 -11.60 -4.94
CA LEU A 171 6.85 -11.59 -6.21
C LEU A 171 6.10 -12.34 -7.31
N GLY A 172 5.52 -13.50 -6.98
CA GLY A 172 4.77 -14.31 -7.95
C GLY A 172 3.55 -13.58 -8.48
N TRP A 173 2.78 -12.93 -7.61
CA TRP A 173 1.64 -12.12 -7.99
C TRP A 173 2.06 -10.93 -8.88
N LEU A 174 3.10 -10.20 -8.47
CA LEU A 174 3.58 -9.04 -9.23
C LEU A 174 4.06 -9.43 -10.63
N LEU A 175 4.87 -10.48 -10.74
CA LEU A 175 5.38 -10.94 -12.03
C LEU A 175 4.25 -11.47 -12.94
N ALA A 176 3.19 -12.05 -12.38
CA ALA A 176 2.00 -12.43 -13.15
C ALA A 176 1.30 -11.20 -13.74
N GLN A 177 1.21 -10.08 -12.97
CA GLN A 177 0.64 -8.84 -13.49
C GLN A 177 1.42 -8.32 -14.71
N TYR A 178 2.75 -8.30 -14.64
CA TYR A 178 3.61 -7.90 -15.77
C TYR A 178 3.51 -8.86 -16.96
N TYR A 179 3.38 -10.15 -16.70
CA TYR A 179 3.20 -11.15 -17.76
C TYR A 179 1.89 -10.93 -18.53
N PHE A 180 0.76 -10.77 -17.84
CA PHE A 180 -0.54 -10.54 -18.49
C PHE A 180 -0.64 -9.19 -19.18
N ALA A 181 0.11 -8.19 -18.72
CA ALA A 181 0.25 -6.90 -19.41
C ALA A 181 1.13 -7.00 -20.67
N GLY A 182 1.89 -8.09 -20.86
CA GLY A 182 2.83 -8.26 -21.98
C GLY A 182 4.22 -7.69 -21.72
N TYR A 183 4.55 -7.39 -20.45
CA TYR A 183 5.79 -6.70 -20.07
C TYR A 183 6.76 -7.58 -19.26
N SER A 184 6.65 -8.90 -19.34
CA SER A 184 7.49 -9.83 -18.58
C SER A 184 9.00 -9.70 -18.86
N ALA A 185 9.38 -9.18 -20.05
CA ALA A 185 10.77 -8.94 -20.45
C ALA A 185 11.28 -7.52 -20.14
N LYS A 186 10.40 -6.60 -19.75
CA LYS A 186 10.79 -5.22 -19.45
C LYS A 186 11.53 -5.14 -18.11
N ARG A 187 12.43 -4.18 -17.99
CA ARG A 187 13.21 -3.96 -16.76
C ARG A 187 12.29 -3.55 -15.62
N LEU A 188 12.38 -4.27 -14.50
CA LEU A 188 11.63 -4.03 -13.27
C LEU A 188 12.61 -3.87 -12.11
N THR A 189 12.64 -2.69 -11.50
CA THR A 189 13.39 -2.43 -10.27
C THR A 189 12.42 -2.38 -9.09
N ILE A 190 12.75 -3.12 -8.02
CA ILE A 190 11.90 -3.22 -6.82
C ILE A 190 12.70 -2.78 -5.61
N LEU A 191 12.22 -1.75 -4.89
CA LEU A 191 12.65 -1.44 -3.53
C LEU A 191 11.61 -1.97 -2.56
N TYR A 192 12.02 -2.84 -1.63
CA TYR A 192 11.09 -3.48 -0.70
C TYR A 192 11.51 -3.33 0.76
N GLY A 193 10.53 -3.33 1.66
CA GLY A 193 10.76 -3.12 3.09
C GLY A 193 10.66 -4.37 3.93
N GLU A 194 10.01 -5.41 3.45
CA GLU A 194 9.88 -6.69 4.15
C GLU A 194 10.69 -7.77 3.48
N ASP A 195 11.55 -8.40 4.26
CA ASP A 195 12.48 -9.41 3.76
C ASP A 195 11.77 -10.64 3.18
N SER A 196 12.24 -11.10 2.01
CA SER A 196 11.74 -12.27 1.31
C SER A 196 12.87 -12.95 0.56
N GLU A 197 12.97 -14.27 0.70
CA GLU A 197 13.98 -15.06 -0.01
C GLU A 197 13.82 -14.97 -1.53
N ASP A 198 12.58 -14.98 -2.01
CA ASP A 198 12.28 -14.87 -3.43
C ASP A 198 12.81 -13.54 -4.01
N LEU A 199 12.62 -12.42 -3.29
CA LEU A 199 13.11 -11.12 -3.70
C LEU A 199 14.64 -11.04 -3.65
N ARG A 200 15.28 -11.63 -2.63
CA ARG A 200 16.76 -11.66 -2.54
C ARG A 200 17.43 -12.41 -3.70
N ASN A 201 16.75 -13.40 -4.25
CA ASN A 201 17.32 -14.30 -5.26
C ASN A 201 16.79 -14.07 -6.69
N ILE A 202 15.87 -13.12 -6.89
CA ILE A 202 15.18 -12.98 -8.18
C ILE A 202 16.11 -12.64 -9.34
N SER A 203 17.09 -11.77 -9.14
CA SER A 203 18.01 -11.34 -10.20
C SER A 203 18.84 -12.50 -10.78
N LYS A 204 19.09 -13.55 -9.99
CA LYS A 204 19.75 -14.78 -10.45
C LYS A 204 18.87 -15.59 -11.40
N LYS A 205 17.55 -15.54 -11.21
CA LYS A 205 16.57 -16.32 -11.98
C LYS A 205 15.97 -15.51 -13.12
N LYS A 206 15.90 -14.18 -12.98
CA LYS A 206 15.27 -13.25 -13.93
C LYS A 206 16.09 -11.97 -14.02
N PRO A 207 17.08 -11.91 -14.94
CA PRO A 207 18.05 -10.81 -14.99
C PRO A 207 17.47 -9.41 -15.26
N ASN A 208 16.24 -9.35 -15.81
CA ASN A 208 15.54 -8.09 -16.02
C ASN A 208 14.79 -7.59 -14.76
N VAL A 209 14.81 -8.35 -13.68
CA VAL A 209 14.19 -7.96 -12.38
C VAL A 209 15.28 -7.75 -11.34
N ASP A 210 15.31 -6.55 -10.79
CA ASP A 210 16.32 -6.11 -9.84
C ASP A 210 15.63 -5.68 -8.54
N ALA A 211 15.86 -6.42 -7.44
CA ALA A 211 15.15 -6.22 -6.19
C ALA A 211 16.12 -5.91 -5.03
N HIS A 212 15.86 -4.84 -4.30
CA HIS A 212 16.72 -4.33 -3.24
C HIS A 212 15.93 -4.06 -1.97
N MET A 213 16.40 -4.63 -0.87
CA MET A 213 15.83 -4.35 0.45
C MET A 213 16.28 -2.98 0.94
N VAL A 214 15.34 -2.18 1.43
CA VAL A 214 15.63 -0.90 2.07
C VAL A 214 15.94 -1.14 3.55
N SER A 215 17.18 -0.89 3.94
CA SER A 215 17.61 -1.00 5.34
C SER A 215 17.02 0.12 6.18
N MET A 216 16.49 -0.24 7.35
CA MET A 216 15.96 0.72 8.32
C MET A 216 16.94 0.91 9.48
N ALA A 217 17.22 2.16 9.82
CA ALA A 217 18.14 2.51 10.91
C ALA A 217 17.62 2.11 12.32
N THR A 218 16.33 1.75 12.44
CA THR A 218 15.69 1.40 13.71
C THR A 218 14.60 0.34 13.48
N PRO A 219 14.44 -0.62 14.40
CA PRO A 219 13.40 -1.65 14.28
C PRO A 219 11.96 -1.09 14.41
N PHE A 220 11.82 0.13 14.93
CA PHE A 220 10.52 0.80 15.10
C PHE A 220 10.04 1.53 13.86
N GLY A 221 10.91 1.71 12.86
CA GLY A 221 10.57 2.30 11.58
C GLY A 221 10.29 1.24 10.53
N LYS A 222 9.51 1.61 9.51
CA LYS A 222 9.21 0.73 8.37
C LYS A 222 9.43 1.48 7.05
N HIS A 223 9.89 0.76 6.04
CA HIS A 223 9.85 1.23 4.66
C HIS A 223 8.42 1.05 4.14
N HIS A 224 7.54 1.99 4.46
CA HIS A 224 6.09 1.81 4.27
C HIS A 224 5.52 2.53 3.05
N THR A 225 6.37 3.15 2.24
CA THR A 225 5.99 3.80 0.96
C THR A 225 5.40 2.81 -0.02
N LYS A 226 4.44 3.30 -0.82
CA LYS A 226 3.88 2.59 -1.97
C LYS A 226 3.84 3.57 -3.15
N MET A 227 4.87 3.51 -3.98
CA MET A 227 5.07 4.40 -5.12
C MET A 227 5.54 3.61 -6.33
N MET A 228 5.11 4.02 -7.52
CA MET A 228 5.61 3.48 -8.78
C MET A 228 6.09 4.61 -9.66
N ILE A 229 7.16 4.38 -10.43
CA ILE A 229 7.57 5.24 -11.55
C ILE A 229 7.55 4.36 -12.79
N LEU A 230 6.69 4.70 -13.73
CA LEU A 230 6.50 4.00 -15.00
C LEU A 230 7.15 4.84 -16.09
N CYS A 231 8.21 4.34 -16.71
CA CYS A 231 8.91 5.00 -17.79
C CYS A 231 8.50 4.36 -19.12
N TYR A 232 8.19 5.17 -20.11
CA TYR A 232 7.70 4.72 -21.41
C TYR A 232 8.76 4.87 -22.51
N GLU A 233 8.55 4.18 -23.63
CA GLU A 233 9.51 4.16 -24.75
C GLU A 233 9.64 5.55 -25.41
N ASP A 234 8.60 6.37 -25.35
CA ASP A 234 8.63 7.76 -25.86
C ASP A 234 9.35 8.76 -24.92
N GLY A 235 10.06 8.26 -23.92
CA GLY A 235 10.78 9.07 -22.97
C GLY A 235 9.94 9.70 -21.84
N SER A 236 8.63 9.66 -21.94
CA SER A 236 7.73 10.15 -20.88
C SER A 236 7.72 9.23 -19.65
N LEU A 237 7.16 9.72 -18.57
CA LEU A 237 6.91 8.92 -17.38
C LEU A 237 5.55 9.24 -16.74
N ARG A 238 5.12 8.35 -15.83
CA ARG A 238 4.04 8.60 -14.85
C ARG A 238 4.50 8.19 -13.46
N VAL A 239 3.97 8.86 -12.46
CA VAL A 239 4.15 8.55 -11.04
C VAL A 239 2.83 8.03 -10.50
N VAL A 240 2.88 6.93 -9.76
CA VAL A 240 1.73 6.40 -9.00
C VAL A 240 2.07 6.48 -7.52
N ILE A 241 1.16 7.03 -6.73
CA ILE A 241 1.24 6.99 -5.26
C ILE A 241 0.01 6.27 -4.75
N SER A 242 0.22 5.18 -4.02
CA SER A 242 -0.82 4.26 -3.61
C SER A 242 -0.82 4.00 -2.10
N THR A 243 -1.87 3.36 -1.62
CA THR A 243 -1.95 2.81 -0.26
C THR A 243 -1.80 1.28 -0.25
N ALA A 244 -1.79 0.64 -1.43
CA ALA A 244 -1.73 -0.81 -1.61
C ALA A 244 -0.31 -1.36 -1.56
N ASN A 245 -0.10 -2.44 -0.80
CA ASN A 245 1.08 -3.28 -0.98
C ASN A 245 0.97 -4.06 -2.31
N LEU A 246 2.07 -4.67 -2.75
CA LEU A 246 2.11 -5.43 -3.99
C LEU A 246 1.84 -6.92 -3.71
N TYR A 247 0.64 -7.24 -3.30
CA TYR A 247 0.15 -8.60 -3.15
C TYR A 247 -1.37 -8.69 -3.34
N TYR A 248 -1.84 -9.91 -3.54
CA TYR A 248 -3.21 -10.23 -3.96
C TYR A 248 -4.29 -9.52 -3.12
N ASP A 249 -4.32 -9.71 -1.79
CA ASP A 249 -5.44 -9.21 -0.96
C ASP A 249 -5.59 -7.70 -1.01
N ASP A 250 -4.47 -6.94 -1.07
CA ASP A 250 -4.53 -5.48 -1.13
C ASP A 250 -5.16 -4.96 -2.43
N TRP A 251 -5.02 -5.71 -3.53
CA TRP A 251 -5.55 -5.30 -4.84
C TRP A 251 -6.92 -5.90 -5.17
N GLU A 252 -7.23 -7.08 -4.63
CA GLU A 252 -8.40 -7.85 -5.02
C GLU A 252 -9.53 -7.79 -3.98
N ASN A 253 -9.21 -7.60 -2.68
CA ASN A 253 -10.16 -7.74 -1.58
C ASN A 253 -10.35 -6.47 -0.76
N ARG A 254 -9.38 -5.52 -0.79
CA ARG A 254 -9.36 -4.36 0.11
C ARG A 254 -9.58 -3.06 -0.63
N THR A 255 -10.26 -2.12 0.02
CA THR A 255 -10.36 -0.76 -0.48
C THR A 255 -9.05 -0.02 -0.27
N GLN A 256 -8.37 0.24 -1.37
CA GLN A 256 -7.17 1.06 -1.44
C GLN A 256 -7.44 2.30 -2.29
N GLY A 257 -6.63 3.33 -2.09
CA GLY A 257 -6.63 4.50 -2.94
C GLY A 257 -5.30 4.64 -3.67
N LEU A 258 -5.33 5.18 -4.86
CA LEU A 258 -4.13 5.55 -5.59
C LEU A 258 -4.35 6.81 -6.41
N TRP A 259 -3.30 7.57 -6.56
CA TRP A 259 -3.18 8.67 -7.48
C TRP A 259 -2.26 8.26 -8.62
N LEU A 260 -2.73 8.39 -9.87
CA LEU A 260 -1.97 8.13 -11.08
C LEU A 260 -1.75 9.45 -11.81
N SER A 261 -0.51 9.92 -11.88
CA SER A 261 -0.20 11.23 -12.46
C SER A 261 -0.70 11.38 -13.90
N PRO A 262 -0.94 12.60 -14.38
CA PRO A 262 -0.87 12.91 -15.80
C PRO A 262 0.43 12.39 -16.42
N LYS A 263 0.47 12.24 -17.75
CA LYS A 263 1.69 11.92 -18.47
C LYS A 263 2.67 13.09 -18.33
N CYS A 264 3.90 12.77 -17.92
CA CYS A 264 5.00 13.73 -17.82
C CYS A 264 5.91 13.50 -19.07
N PRO A 265 5.76 14.31 -20.13
CA PRO A 265 6.53 14.13 -21.36
C PRO A 265 8.01 14.42 -21.12
N GLU A 266 8.85 13.91 -22.00
CA GLU A 266 10.28 14.23 -22.01
C GLU A 266 10.48 15.71 -22.41
N LEU A 267 11.36 16.40 -21.70
CA LEU A 267 11.77 17.74 -22.02
C LEU A 267 12.75 17.74 -23.21
N PRO A 268 12.83 18.80 -24.00
CA PRO A 268 13.85 18.96 -25.03
C PRO A 268 15.28 18.81 -24.47
N ASP A 269 16.23 18.40 -25.31
CA ASP A 269 17.64 18.24 -24.87
C ASP A 269 18.27 19.57 -24.42
N SER A 270 17.75 20.71 -24.89
CA SER A 270 18.16 22.05 -24.48
C SER A 270 17.61 22.51 -23.12
N ALA A 271 16.73 21.71 -22.51
CA ALA A 271 16.10 22.09 -21.23
C ALA A 271 17.10 22.10 -20.09
N MET A 272 16.97 23.09 -19.22
CA MET A 272 17.74 23.20 -17.99
C MET A 272 17.24 22.22 -16.92
N PRO A 273 18.07 21.83 -15.93
CA PRO A 273 17.68 20.83 -14.91
C PRO A 273 16.42 21.18 -14.09
N PHE A 274 16.04 22.46 -14.03
CA PHE A 274 14.87 22.92 -13.28
C PHE A 274 13.64 23.15 -14.15
N ASP A 275 13.76 23.02 -15.47
CA ASP A 275 12.63 23.18 -16.40
C ASP A 275 11.58 22.08 -16.16
N GLY A 276 10.35 22.37 -16.49
CA GLY A 276 9.23 21.45 -16.31
C GLY A 276 8.86 21.20 -14.82
N GLU A 277 9.14 22.15 -13.93
CA GLU A 277 8.69 22.09 -12.54
C GLU A 277 7.19 22.40 -12.44
N SER A 278 6.51 21.70 -11.55
CA SER A 278 5.09 21.93 -11.27
C SER A 278 4.84 23.16 -10.39
N PRO A 279 3.65 23.78 -10.47
CA PRO A 279 3.26 24.86 -9.56
C PRO A 279 3.32 24.48 -8.08
N THR A 280 3.29 23.19 -7.79
CA THR A 280 3.32 22.61 -6.44
C THR A 280 4.72 22.15 -6.00
N LEU A 281 5.74 22.37 -6.81
CA LEU A 281 7.11 21.88 -6.60
C LEU A 281 7.19 20.36 -6.44
N PHE A 282 6.33 19.63 -7.15
CA PHE A 282 6.25 18.17 -7.06
C PHE A 282 7.53 17.50 -7.56
N LYS A 283 8.07 17.94 -8.71
CA LYS A 283 9.30 17.39 -9.30
C LYS A 283 10.48 17.52 -8.33
N LYS A 284 10.68 18.70 -7.76
CA LYS A 284 11.73 18.98 -6.76
C LYS A 284 11.56 18.11 -5.52
N SER A 285 10.33 17.98 -5.02
CA SER A 285 10.01 17.15 -3.85
C SER A 285 10.26 15.67 -4.11
N LEU A 286 9.89 15.18 -5.31
CA LEU A 286 10.13 13.80 -5.73
C LEU A 286 11.62 13.50 -5.85
N LEU A 287 12.40 14.38 -6.47
CA LEU A 287 13.86 14.24 -6.56
C LEU A 287 14.51 14.23 -5.18
N LYS A 288 14.08 15.14 -4.27
CA LYS A 288 14.57 15.16 -2.88
C LYS A 288 14.26 13.85 -2.16
N TYR A 289 13.06 13.30 -2.36
CA TYR A 289 12.63 12.05 -1.76
C TYR A 289 13.43 10.85 -2.28
N LEU A 290 13.58 10.71 -3.60
CA LEU A 290 14.35 9.61 -4.21
C LEU A 290 15.82 9.64 -3.81
N ASN A 291 16.43 10.83 -3.78
CA ASN A 291 17.84 10.99 -3.38
C ASN A 291 18.07 10.64 -1.91
N HIS A 292 17.05 10.75 -1.04
CA HIS A 292 17.20 10.40 0.38
C HIS A 292 17.40 8.90 0.64
N TYR A 293 17.09 8.05 -0.31
CA TYR A 293 17.39 6.62 -0.21
C TYR A 293 18.89 6.32 -0.29
N HIS A 294 19.68 7.19 -0.90
CA HIS A 294 21.13 6.98 -1.14
C HIS A 294 21.44 5.65 -1.83
N MET A 295 20.57 5.21 -2.73
CA MET A 295 20.66 3.94 -3.45
C MET A 295 21.02 4.18 -4.92
N PRO A 296 22.18 3.66 -5.42
CA PRO A 296 22.60 3.82 -6.81
C PRO A 296 21.57 3.30 -7.83
N GLN A 297 20.78 2.32 -7.44
CA GLN A 297 19.74 1.71 -8.27
C GLN A 297 18.67 2.71 -8.71
N LEU A 298 18.53 3.82 -7.98
CA LEU A 298 17.58 4.89 -8.31
C LEU A 298 18.13 5.90 -9.32
N SER A 299 19.44 5.88 -9.63
CA SER A 299 20.10 6.91 -10.46
C SER A 299 19.40 7.07 -11.82
N TYR A 300 19.06 5.97 -12.48
CA TYR A 300 18.33 6.01 -13.74
C TYR A 300 17.00 6.74 -13.64
N TYR A 301 16.20 6.42 -12.61
CA TYR A 301 14.87 7.02 -12.41
C TYR A 301 14.96 8.48 -11.99
N VAL A 302 15.96 8.85 -11.19
CA VAL A 302 16.25 10.24 -10.82
C VAL A 302 16.56 11.07 -12.08
N GLU A 303 17.40 10.55 -13.00
CA GLU A 303 17.68 11.23 -14.26
C GLU A 303 16.44 11.32 -15.16
N ARG A 304 15.62 10.27 -15.23
CA ARG A 304 14.34 10.33 -15.97
C ARG A 304 13.40 11.40 -15.42
N VAL A 305 13.26 11.50 -14.09
CA VAL A 305 12.45 12.55 -13.44
C VAL A 305 13.00 13.95 -13.78
N LYS A 306 14.31 14.16 -13.76
CA LYS A 306 14.91 15.47 -14.15
C LYS A 306 14.56 15.86 -15.58
N ARG A 307 14.55 14.89 -16.49
CA ARG A 307 14.32 15.09 -17.94
C ARG A 307 12.85 15.16 -18.33
N CYS A 308 11.90 15.08 -17.40
CA CYS A 308 10.47 15.13 -17.72
C CYS A 308 9.80 16.40 -17.24
N ASP A 309 8.73 16.79 -17.96
CA ASP A 309 7.88 17.94 -17.68
C ASP A 309 6.77 17.57 -16.70
N PHE A 310 6.75 18.23 -15.55
CA PHE A 310 5.78 18.08 -14.47
C PHE A 310 4.82 19.27 -14.35
N THR A 311 4.82 20.22 -15.29
CA THR A 311 4.01 21.45 -15.22
C THR A 311 2.52 21.20 -15.02
N HIS A 312 2.01 20.06 -15.46
CA HIS A 312 0.61 19.65 -15.32
C HIS A 312 0.27 19.00 -13.96
N ILE A 313 1.25 18.82 -13.10
CA ILE A 313 1.00 18.23 -11.77
C ILE A 313 0.47 19.31 -10.83
N ASN A 314 -0.71 19.08 -10.29
CA ASN A 314 -1.46 20.03 -9.47
C ASN A 314 -1.59 19.62 -7.99
N VAL A 315 -0.83 18.60 -7.55
CA VAL A 315 -0.80 18.09 -6.18
C VAL A 315 0.58 18.28 -5.57
N PHE A 316 0.66 18.39 -4.25
CA PHE A 316 1.93 18.40 -3.53
C PHE A 316 2.33 16.98 -3.15
N LEU A 317 3.60 16.64 -3.30
CA LEU A 317 4.17 15.43 -2.69
C LEU A 317 4.40 15.67 -1.20
N VAL A 318 3.78 14.86 -0.36
CA VAL A 318 4.01 14.82 1.08
C VAL A 318 4.69 13.51 1.41
N ALA A 319 5.90 13.57 1.93
CA ALA A 319 6.65 12.37 2.25
C ALA A 319 7.23 12.42 3.66
N SER A 320 7.56 11.25 4.18
CA SER A 320 8.31 11.05 5.41
C SER A 320 9.57 10.24 5.10
N VAL A 321 10.69 10.63 5.67
CA VAL A 321 11.95 9.89 5.58
C VAL A 321 12.57 9.76 6.97
N PRO A 322 13.21 8.63 7.30
CA PRO A 322 13.84 8.43 8.61
C PRO A 322 14.92 9.48 8.88
N GLY A 323 14.99 9.95 10.12
CA GLY A 323 16.00 10.92 10.55
C GLY A 323 15.46 12.00 11.46
N GLY A 324 16.33 12.95 11.81
CA GLY A 324 16.01 14.17 12.55
C GLY A 324 16.04 15.39 11.61
N HIS A 325 14.91 16.05 11.44
CA HIS A 325 14.74 17.10 10.44
C HIS A 325 14.39 18.45 11.08
N LEU A 326 15.20 19.45 10.83
CA LEU A 326 14.96 20.83 11.27
C LEU A 326 14.05 21.57 10.27
N ASP A 327 14.27 21.34 8.99
CA ASP A 327 13.50 21.95 7.89
C ASP A 327 12.08 21.32 7.78
N PRO A 328 11.11 22.06 7.19
CA PRO A 328 9.73 21.59 7.06
C PRO A 328 9.50 20.72 5.82
N SER A 329 10.48 19.95 5.36
CA SER A 329 10.35 19.16 4.12
C SER A 329 9.63 17.83 4.31
N TRP A 330 9.46 17.35 5.54
CA TRP A 330 9.04 16.00 5.81
C TRP A 330 7.95 15.90 6.87
N GLY A 331 7.14 14.83 6.79
CA GLY A 331 6.17 14.44 7.79
C GLY A 331 5.17 15.54 8.15
N MET A 332 4.83 15.62 9.43
CA MET A 332 3.84 16.61 9.90
C MET A 332 4.26 18.06 9.70
N LYS A 333 5.56 18.37 9.70
CA LYS A 333 6.05 19.74 9.43
C LYS A 333 5.79 20.16 7.99
N CYS A 334 5.95 19.22 7.03
CA CYS A 334 5.65 19.46 5.62
C CYS A 334 4.17 19.80 5.43
N VAL A 335 3.27 18.94 5.90
CA VAL A 335 1.82 19.19 5.82
C VAL A 335 1.46 20.50 6.46
N GLY A 336 1.91 20.75 7.70
CA GLY A 336 1.61 22.01 8.41
C GLY A 336 2.12 23.26 7.71
N SER A 337 3.28 23.18 7.05
CA SER A 337 3.83 24.29 6.24
C SER A 337 2.98 24.57 5.01
N LEU A 338 2.64 23.53 4.25
CA LEU A 338 1.80 23.65 3.04
C LEU A 338 0.40 24.17 3.36
N LEU A 339 -0.22 23.68 4.44
CA LEU A 339 -1.53 24.16 4.85
C LEU A 339 -1.49 25.63 5.28
N ARG A 340 -0.48 26.06 6.04
CA ARG A 340 -0.34 27.48 6.41
C ARG A 340 -0.13 28.39 5.21
N GLN A 341 0.57 27.93 4.18
CA GLN A 341 0.89 28.76 3.01
C GLN A 341 -0.25 28.80 1.99
N HIS A 342 -1.05 27.75 1.86
CA HIS A 342 -1.92 27.58 0.71
C HIS A 342 -3.37 27.21 1.04
N CYS A 343 -3.66 26.80 2.29
CA CYS A 343 -5.00 26.42 2.70
C CYS A 343 -5.68 27.61 3.40
N THR A 344 -6.86 27.97 2.91
CA THR A 344 -7.71 28.99 3.55
C THR A 344 -8.96 28.28 4.08
N VAL A 345 -9.12 28.31 5.40
CA VAL A 345 -10.38 27.92 6.07
C VAL A 345 -11.08 29.22 6.46
N PRO A 346 -12.33 29.45 6.08
CA PRO A 346 -13.06 30.65 6.48
C PRO A 346 -13.11 30.77 8.01
N CYS A 347 -12.61 31.87 8.56
CA CYS A 347 -12.44 32.05 10.01
C CYS A 347 -13.76 32.09 10.77
N GLU A 348 -14.85 32.47 10.12
CA GLU A 348 -16.15 32.68 10.74
C GLU A 348 -16.80 31.38 11.24
N ASP A 349 -16.33 30.21 10.75
CA ASP A 349 -16.95 28.93 11.00
C ASP A 349 -15.96 27.75 11.16
N ASP A 350 -14.76 28.02 11.69
CA ASP A 350 -13.77 26.92 11.95
C ASP A 350 -14.37 25.79 12.80
N SER A 351 -15.42 26.13 13.55
CA SER A 351 -16.18 25.17 14.35
C SER A 351 -16.92 24.10 13.55
N GLN A 352 -17.26 24.36 12.31
CA GLN A 352 -18.03 23.45 11.45
C GLN A 352 -17.13 22.60 10.51
N TRP A 353 -15.84 22.88 10.47
CA TRP A 353 -14.90 22.11 9.64
C TRP A 353 -14.40 20.88 10.39
N GLU A 354 -14.80 19.73 9.93
CA GLU A 354 -14.46 18.43 10.54
C GLU A 354 -13.18 17.86 9.93
N LEU A 355 -12.36 17.17 10.73
CA LEU A 355 -11.24 16.38 10.24
C LEU A 355 -11.67 14.92 10.13
N LEU A 356 -11.92 14.48 8.91
CA LEU A 356 -12.21 13.09 8.59
C LEU A 356 -10.92 12.34 8.33
N THR A 357 -10.73 11.21 8.99
CA THR A 357 -9.51 10.42 8.84
C THR A 357 -9.86 8.95 8.64
N GLN A 358 -9.28 8.33 7.65
CA GLN A 358 -9.25 6.89 7.47
C GLN A 358 -7.82 6.41 7.63
N ALA A 359 -7.60 5.44 8.51
CA ALA A 359 -6.32 4.77 8.68
C ALA A 359 -6.52 3.31 9.06
N SER A 360 -5.60 2.44 8.67
CA SER A 360 -5.66 1.02 9.00
C SER A 360 -4.95 0.70 10.32
N SER A 361 -4.18 1.63 10.87
CA SER A 361 -3.48 1.46 12.15
C SER A 361 -3.41 2.77 12.91
N ILE A 362 -3.60 2.68 14.23
CA ILE A 362 -3.54 3.82 15.15
C ILE A 362 -2.47 3.54 16.20
N GLY A 363 -1.45 4.39 16.26
CA GLY A 363 -0.38 4.34 17.26
C GLY A 363 -0.75 5.03 18.57
N ILE A 364 0.07 4.81 19.59
CA ILE A 364 -0.12 5.45 20.90
C ILE A 364 0.21 6.96 20.80
N GLN A 365 -0.61 7.82 21.38
CA GLN A 365 -0.37 9.26 21.66
C GLN A 365 -0.08 10.15 20.43
N VAL A 366 -0.63 9.86 19.28
CA VAL A 366 -0.48 10.77 18.13
C VAL A 366 -1.32 12.05 18.34
N LEU A 367 -2.48 11.92 18.96
CA LEU A 367 -3.47 12.98 19.02
C LEU A 367 -3.28 13.96 20.19
N SER A 368 -2.48 13.63 21.21
CA SER A 368 -2.18 14.56 22.31
C SER A 368 -1.41 15.82 21.86
N HIS A 369 -0.81 15.79 20.64
CA HIS A 369 -0.12 16.93 20.05
C HIS A 369 -0.93 17.60 18.94
N LEU A 370 -2.00 16.98 18.46
CA LEU A 370 -3.01 17.62 17.63
C LEU A 370 -3.96 18.38 18.56
N HIS A 371 -3.55 19.53 19.06
CA HIS A 371 -4.37 20.48 19.83
C HIS A 371 -5.54 21.04 19.00
N TYR A 372 -6.04 20.26 18.06
CA TYR A 372 -7.26 20.59 17.33
C TYR A 372 -8.45 20.11 18.14
N LYS A 373 -9.15 21.04 18.79
CA LYS A 373 -10.38 20.84 19.53
C LYS A 373 -11.54 20.18 18.74
N LYS A 374 -11.27 19.74 17.47
CA LYS A 374 -12.28 19.22 16.54
C LYS A 374 -11.73 18.17 15.59
N ILE A 375 -11.22 17.07 16.13
CA ILE A 375 -11.12 15.83 15.37
C ILE A 375 -12.48 15.17 15.45
N THR A 376 -13.12 14.93 14.31
CA THR A 376 -14.52 14.57 14.39
C THR A 376 -14.74 13.09 14.04
N PHE A 377 -13.97 12.45 13.16
CA PHE A 377 -14.30 11.08 12.76
C PHE A 377 -13.07 10.29 12.35
N PHE A 378 -12.90 9.11 13.01
CA PHE A 378 -12.01 8.05 12.54
C PHE A 378 -12.85 6.89 12.06
N TYR A 379 -12.79 6.55 10.78
CA TYR A 379 -13.42 5.34 10.29
C TYR A 379 -12.54 4.15 10.61
N PHE A 380 -13.06 3.27 11.45
CA PHE A 380 -12.36 2.07 11.86
C PHE A 380 -13.20 0.83 11.57
N PHE A 381 -12.54 -0.28 11.34
CA PHE A 381 -13.18 -1.55 11.07
C PHE A 381 -13.38 -2.28 12.40
N PHE A 382 -14.61 -2.40 12.85
CA PHE A 382 -14.94 -3.17 14.04
C PHE A 382 -14.89 -4.67 13.78
N GLN A 383 -14.91 -5.48 14.82
CA GLN A 383 -14.78 -6.92 14.74
C GLN A 383 -15.80 -7.56 13.80
N GLU A 384 -17.03 -7.09 13.80
CA GLU A 384 -18.11 -7.55 12.93
C GLU A 384 -17.77 -7.31 11.46
N ASN A 385 -17.28 -6.11 11.13
CA ASN A 385 -16.85 -5.80 9.78
C ASN A 385 -15.71 -6.70 9.30
N VAL A 386 -14.75 -7.02 10.21
CA VAL A 386 -13.64 -7.93 9.88
C VAL A 386 -14.16 -9.33 9.58
N LYS A 387 -15.08 -9.86 10.40
CA LYS A 387 -15.69 -11.18 10.20
C LYS A 387 -16.42 -11.29 8.86
N GLU A 388 -17.14 -10.22 8.49
CA GLU A 388 -17.94 -10.18 7.27
C GLU A 388 -17.14 -9.77 6.04
N SER A 389 -15.88 -9.37 6.18
CA SER A 389 -15.04 -8.92 5.07
C SER A 389 -14.72 -10.06 4.10
N HIS A 390 -14.27 -9.69 2.88
CA HIS A 390 -13.80 -10.67 1.89
C HIS A 390 -12.59 -11.47 2.37
N ASP A 391 -11.75 -10.90 3.23
CA ASP A 391 -10.58 -11.55 3.84
C ASP A 391 -10.95 -12.35 5.10
N GLY A 392 -12.19 -12.20 5.62
CA GLY A 392 -12.59 -12.78 6.90
C GLY A 392 -11.71 -12.33 8.07
N LEU A 393 -11.68 -13.12 9.14
CA LEU A 393 -10.90 -12.80 10.34
C LEU A 393 -9.40 -12.61 10.08
N LEU A 394 -8.88 -13.26 9.06
CA LEU A 394 -7.47 -13.18 8.68
C LEU A 394 -7.08 -11.79 8.16
N GLY A 395 -8.03 -11.08 7.56
CA GLY A 395 -7.84 -9.70 7.16
C GLY A 395 -7.63 -8.74 8.31
N GLY A 396 -8.04 -9.07 9.53
CA GLY A 396 -7.84 -8.27 10.73
C GLY A 396 -6.38 -7.90 11.00
N GLY A 397 -5.43 -8.73 10.53
CA GLY A 397 -4.01 -8.45 10.63
C GLY A 397 -3.52 -7.20 9.89
N CYS A 398 -4.28 -6.70 8.91
CA CYS A 398 -3.96 -5.43 8.24
C CYS A 398 -4.42 -4.19 9.02
N LEU A 399 -5.15 -4.38 10.13
CA LEU A 399 -5.75 -3.32 10.95
C LEU A 399 -5.22 -3.35 12.41
N PRO A 400 -3.91 -3.25 12.66
CA PRO A 400 -3.38 -3.40 13.99
C PRO A 400 -3.76 -2.23 14.91
N TYR A 401 -4.54 -2.51 15.95
CA TYR A 401 -4.83 -1.61 17.06
C TYR A 401 -4.71 -2.35 18.39
N ALA A 402 -3.56 -2.23 19.05
CA ALA A 402 -3.24 -3.01 20.25
C ALA A 402 -4.13 -2.67 21.45
N ALA A 403 -4.59 -3.69 22.16
CA ALA A 403 -5.30 -3.51 23.43
C ALA A 403 -4.52 -2.60 24.40
N SER A 404 -3.18 -2.77 24.48
CA SER A 404 -2.30 -1.91 25.25
C SER A 404 -2.23 -0.46 24.74
N ALA A 405 -2.44 -0.23 23.44
CA ALA A 405 -2.57 1.11 22.88
C ALA A 405 -3.94 1.71 23.25
N HIS A 406 -5.00 0.91 23.14
CA HIS A 406 -6.35 1.31 23.50
C HIS A 406 -6.45 1.71 24.97
N GLN A 407 -5.92 0.91 25.90
CA GLN A 407 -5.90 1.21 27.33
C GLN A 407 -5.24 2.57 27.68
N LYS A 408 -4.28 3.02 26.85
CA LYS A 408 -3.59 4.31 27.03
C LYS A 408 -4.32 5.49 26.42
N GLN A 409 -5.37 5.25 25.62
CA GLN A 409 -6.14 6.28 24.92
C GLN A 409 -7.62 5.90 24.76
N PRO A 410 -8.32 5.61 25.91
CA PRO A 410 -9.72 5.16 25.89
C PRO A 410 -10.67 6.21 25.29
N TRP A 411 -10.31 7.51 25.41
CA TRP A 411 -11.02 8.65 24.85
C TRP A 411 -11.18 8.56 23.31
N LEU A 412 -10.37 7.75 22.63
CA LEU A 412 -10.43 7.60 21.18
C LEU A 412 -11.73 6.92 20.72
N MET A 413 -12.39 6.13 21.59
CA MET A 413 -13.66 5.47 21.25
C MET A 413 -14.75 6.44 20.84
N ASP A 414 -14.78 7.64 21.41
CA ASP A 414 -15.77 8.69 21.10
C ASP A 414 -15.62 9.22 19.66
N TYR A 415 -14.50 8.92 19.02
CA TYR A 415 -14.15 9.37 17.66
C TYR A 415 -14.06 8.24 16.66
N LEU A 416 -14.28 6.98 17.05
CA LEU A 416 -14.23 5.84 16.15
C LEU A 416 -15.62 5.57 15.56
N TYR A 417 -15.69 5.53 14.25
CA TYR A 417 -16.91 5.25 13.49
C TYR A 417 -16.76 3.97 12.69
N GLN A 418 -17.85 3.23 12.63
CA GLN A 418 -17.90 1.97 11.89
C GLN A 418 -17.81 2.23 10.38
N TRP A 419 -17.01 1.44 9.68
CA TRP A 419 -16.98 1.44 8.23
C TRP A 419 -18.32 0.97 7.66
N LYS A 420 -18.93 1.82 6.80
CA LYS A 420 -20.11 1.52 6.04
C LYS A 420 -19.94 2.07 4.62
N ALA A 421 -19.94 1.20 3.62
CA ALA A 421 -19.72 1.57 2.22
C ALA A 421 -20.65 0.79 1.27
N LEU A 422 -21.94 0.65 1.68
CA LEU A 422 -22.97 -0.09 0.94
C LEU A 422 -23.23 0.52 -0.43
N SER A 423 -23.37 1.84 -0.51
CA SER A 423 -23.66 2.55 -1.76
C SER A 423 -22.57 2.42 -2.82
N SER A 424 -21.33 2.15 -2.42
CA SER A 424 -20.22 1.92 -3.33
C SER A 424 -19.92 0.43 -3.58
N GLY A 425 -20.70 -0.49 -2.99
CA GLY A 425 -20.44 -1.93 -3.07
C GLY A 425 -19.20 -2.40 -2.29
N ARG A 426 -18.62 -1.53 -1.43
CA ARG A 426 -17.33 -1.79 -0.75
C ARG A 426 -17.48 -2.12 0.74
N ASN A 427 -18.70 -2.40 1.19
CA ASN A 427 -18.98 -2.63 2.61
C ASN A 427 -18.14 -3.77 3.19
N ARG A 428 -17.88 -4.82 2.41
CA ARG A 428 -17.09 -6.00 2.79
C ARG A 428 -15.62 -5.91 2.38
N ALA A 429 -15.22 -4.84 1.69
CA ALA A 429 -13.84 -4.59 1.28
C ALA A 429 -13.15 -3.72 2.33
N MET A 430 -12.32 -4.34 3.19
CA MET A 430 -11.67 -3.63 4.29
C MET A 430 -10.91 -2.39 3.82
N PRO A 431 -11.11 -1.22 4.47
CA PRO A 431 -10.42 0.01 4.10
C PRO A 431 -8.97 -0.01 4.58
N HIS A 432 -8.06 -0.45 3.74
CA HIS A 432 -6.63 -0.29 3.96
C HIS A 432 -6.09 1.05 3.44
N ILE A 433 -6.93 1.83 2.77
CA ILE A 433 -6.66 3.22 2.38
C ILE A 433 -6.35 4.09 3.61
N LYS A 434 -5.42 5.07 3.47
CA LYS A 434 -5.17 6.09 4.48
C LYS A 434 -5.39 7.45 3.84
N SER A 435 -6.30 8.22 4.44
CA SER A 435 -6.62 9.56 3.96
C SER A 435 -6.99 10.50 5.10
N TYR A 436 -6.75 11.77 4.88
CA TYR A 436 -7.05 12.85 5.81
C TYR A 436 -7.74 13.97 5.03
N CYS A 437 -8.89 14.44 5.50
CA CYS A 437 -9.67 15.46 4.83
C CYS A 437 -10.21 16.46 5.83
N ARG A 438 -10.03 17.75 5.60
CA ARG A 438 -10.72 18.81 6.33
C ARG A 438 -11.97 19.20 5.54
N TYR A 439 -13.14 18.96 6.13
CA TYR A 439 -14.41 18.95 5.42
C TYR A 439 -15.48 19.80 6.13
N ASN A 440 -16.31 20.48 5.35
CA ASN A 440 -17.55 21.13 5.79
C ASN A 440 -18.56 21.20 4.65
N ASN A 441 -19.78 20.70 4.86
CA ASN A 441 -20.95 20.87 3.97
C ASN A 441 -20.64 20.76 2.47
N GLY A 442 -20.03 19.65 2.04
CA GLY A 442 -19.72 19.44 0.64
C GLY A 442 -18.40 20.10 0.17
N ARG A 443 -17.62 20.73 1.02
CA ARG A 443 -16.35 21.38 0.69
C ARG A 443 -15.18 20.75 1.42
N ALA A 444 -14.04 20.58 0.73
CA ALA A 444 -12.78 20.21 1.35
C ALA A 444 -11.83 21.40 1.38
N ALA A 445 -11.26 21.69 2.54
CA ALA A 445 -10.14 22.62 2.64
C ALA A 445 -8.84 21.97 2.16
N PHE A 446 -8.68 20.68 2.42
CA PHE A 446 -7.64 19.83 1.85
C PHE A 446 -8.07 18.37 1.82
N TYR A 447 -7.41 17.59 0.96
CA TYR A 447 -7.44 16.13 0.98
C TYR A 447 -6.03 15.58 0.81
N LEU A 448 -5.66 14.63 1.65
CA LEU A 448 -4.38 13.95 1.62
C LEU A 448 -4.59 12.45 1.51
N LEU A 449 -4.14 11.85 0.40
CA LEU A 449 -4.03 10.42 0.21
C LEU A 449 -2.59 10.01 0.48
N THR A 450 -2.35 9.03 1.37
CA THR A 450 -0.99 8.70 1.80
C THR A 450 -0.86 7.25 2.26
N SER A 451 0.36 6.73 2.27
CA SER A 451 0.67 5.47 2.93
C SER A 451 0.70 5.59 4.46
N ALA A 452 0.84 6.81 5.00
CA ALA A 452 1.06 7.09 6.41
C ALA A 452 -0.18 6.81 7.28
N ASN A 453 -0.05 5.86 8.19
CA ASN A 453 -1.00 5.62 9.27
C ASN A 453 -0.89 6.70 10.36
N ILE A 454 -1.82 6.71 11.31
CA ILE A 454 -1.79 7.63 12.46
C ILE A 454 -0.74 7.12 13.46
N SER A 455 0.53 7.41 13.20
CA SER A 455 1.62 6.97 14.07
C SER A 455 2.75 8.01 14.15
N LYS A 456 3.45 8.01 15.29
CA LYS A 456 4.67 8.82 15.50
C LYS A 456 5.79 8.41 14.53
N ALA A 457 5.85 7.14 14.15
CA ALA A 457 6.84 6.62 13.23
C ALA A 457 6.68 7.24 11.84
N ALA A 458 5.43 7.36 11.37
CA ALA A 458 5.07 7.90 10.06
C ALA A 458 5.19 9.43 10.01
N TRP A 459 4.61 10.15 10.98
CA TRP A 459 4.49 11.61 10.95
C TRP A 459 5.59 12.36 11.66
N GLY A 460 6.34 11.66 12.53
CA GLY A 460 7.40 12.22 13.33
C GLY A 460 6.96 12.76 14.69
N VAL A 461 7.94 13.02 15.54
CA VAL A 461 7.80 13.64 16.85
C VAL A 461 8.81 14.77 16.97
N VAL A 462 8.36 15.94 17.38
CA VAL A 462 9.26 17.08 17.60
C VAL A 462 10.09 16.84 18.86
N ASN A 463 11.40 16.85 18.73
CA ASN A 463 12.33 16.83 19.86
C ASN A 463 12.25 18.19 20.59
N LYS A 464 11.89 18.17 21.85
CA LYS A 464 11.72 19.39 22.66
C LYS A 464 13.03 20.15 22.87
N GLY A 465 14.17 19.46 22.84
CA GLY A 465 15.48 20.07 23.10
C GLY A 465 16.02 20.89 21.92
N ASN A 466 15.82 20.42 20.68
CA ASN A 466 16.40 21.07 19.50
C ASN A 466 15.38 21.38 18.40
N GLY A 467 14.11 21.12 18.62
CA GLY A 467 13.04 21.37 17.65
C GLY A 467 13.05 20.48 16.40
N ALA A 468 13.96 19.52 16.29
CA ALA A 468 14.03 18.61 15.15
C ALA A 468 12.83 17.65 15.13
N LEU A 469 12.25 17.41 13.96
CA LEU A 469 11.24 16.39 13.76
C LEU A 469 11.93 15.02 13.56
N ARG A 470 11.77 14.11 14.51
CA ARG A 470 12.29 12.74 14.40
C ARG A 470 11.25 11.85 13.75
N ILE A 471 11.56 11.36 12.56
CA ILE A 471 10.76 10.42 11.78
C ILE A 471 11.47 9.05 11.80
N MET A 472 10.70 7.96 11.78
CA MET A 472 11.25 6.60 11.79
C MET A 472 10.94 5.81 10.53
N SER A 473 9.88 6.16 9.78
CA SER A 473 9.41 5.41 8.61
C SER A 473 9.54 6.22 7.33
N TYR A 474 9.69 5.50 6.19
CA TYR A 474 9.43 6.06 4.87
C TYR A 474 7.93 6.02 4.58
N GLU A 475 7.36 7.14 4.17
CA GLU A 475 5.97 7.25 3.71
C GLU A 475 5.89 8.20 2.51
N ALA A 476 4.86 8.05 1.69
CA ALA A 476 4.57 8.99 0.61
C ALA A 476 3.06 9.18 0.42
N GLY A 477 2.67 10.39 0.04
CA GLY A 477 1.29 10.78 -0.21
C GLY A 477 1.19 11.98 -1.14
N VAL A 478 -0.03 12.26 -1.59
CA VAL A 478 -0.38 13.43 -2.39
C VAL A 478 -1.39 14.29 -1.65
N LEU A 479 -1.05 15.57 -1.51
CA LEU A 479 -1.92 16.58 -0.89
C LEU A 479 -2.61 17.40 -1.97
N PHE A 480 -3.91 17.40 -1.97
CA PHE A 480 -4.78 18.19 -2.81
C PHE A 480 -5.19 19.46 -2.06
N LEU A 481 -4.99 20.61 -2.68
CA LEU A 481 -5.46 21.89 -2.19
C LEU A 481 -6.33 22.54 -3.26
N PRO A 482 -7.54 23.05 -2.95
CA PRO A 482 -8.47 23.59 -3.92
C PRO A 482 -7.86 24.61 -4.87
N LYS A 483 -7.01 25.49 -4.36
CA LYS A 483 -6.30 26.52 -5.11
C LYS A 483 -5.54 26.00 -6.34
N PHE A 484 -5.04 24.75 -6.30
CA PHE A 484 -4.22 24.18 -7.38
C PHE A 484 -5.01 23.21 -8.26
N VAL A 485 -6.16 22.72 -7.80
CA VAL A 485 -6.92 21.67 -8.47
C VAL A 485 -8.13 22.21 -9.20
N VAL A 486 -8.77 23.26 -8.67
CA VAL A 486 -9.99 23.84 -9.22
C VAL A 486 -9.64 25.15 -9.92
N SER A 487 -9.69 25.19 -11.24
CA SER A 487 -9.79 26.47 -11.95
C SER A 487 -11.08 27.20 -11.51
N ILE A 488 -11.03 28.50 -11.34
CA ILE A 488 -12.04 29.40 -10.72
C ILE A 488 -13.48 29.21 -11.26
N SER A 489 -13.66 28.48 -12.37
CA SER A 489 -14.95 28.24 -13.03
C SER A 489 -15.61 26.88 -12.77
N CYS A 490 -15.00 25.98 -12.01
CA CYS A 490 -15.55 24.64 -11.80
C CYS A 490 -16.33 24.55 -10.48
N ASN A 491 -17.63 24.26 -10.60
CA ASN A 491 -18.53 24.07 -9.47
C ASN A 491 -18.03 22.95 -8.53
N ILE A 492 -17.61 23.34 -7.34
CA ILE A 492 -17.06 22.49 -6.26
C ILE A 492 -17.99 21.31 -5.92
N GLN A 493 -19.29 21.41 -6.23
CA GLN A 493 -20.28 20.37 -5.96
C GLN A 493 -20.03 19.02 -6.66
N LYS A 494 -19.37 18.97 -7.82
CA LYS A 494 -19.03 17.69 -8.49
C LYS A 494 -17.92 16.91 -7.78
N TRP A 495 -17.09 17.57 -7.02
CA TRP A 495 -15.97 16.97 -6.27
C TRP A 495 -16.42 16.01 -5.18
N PHE A 496 -17.47 16.42 -4.52
CA PHE A 496 -17.96 15.81 -3.31
C PHE A 496 -18.78 14.57 -3.56
N PHE A 497 -19.42 14.47 -4.73
CA PHE A 497 -20.16 13.26 -5.04
C PHE A 497 -19.31 12.00 -5.00
N PHE A 498 -18.02 12.08 -5.38
CA PHE A 498 -17.13 10.93 -5.37
C PHE A 498 -16.55 10.62 -3.98
N PHE A 499 -16.19 11.64 -3.20
CA PHE A 499 -15.77 11.45 -1.81
C PHE A 499 -16.94 11.10 -0.90
N PHE A 500 -18.11 11.70 -1.12
CA PHE A 500 -19.32 11.47 -0.36
C PHE A 500 -19.93 10.08 -0.53
N PHE A 501 -19.66 9.38 -1.63
CA PHE A 501 -20.07 7.97 -1.74
C PHE A 501 -19.49 7.11 -0.61
N PHE A 502 -18.35 7.48 -0.07
CA PHE A 502 -17.77 6.79 1.09
C PHE A 502 -18.28 7.33 2.44
N PHE A 503 -18.72 8.57 2.51
CA PHE A 503 -19.03 9.23 3.79
C PHE A 503 -20.52 9.61 3.97
N LYS A 504 -21.36 9.58 2.92
CA LYS A 504 -22.74 10.08 2.98
C LYS A 504 -23.76 9.10 3.58
N ASN A 505 -23.39 7.88 3.89
CA ASN A 505 -24.27 6.88 4.51
C ASN A 505 -23.87 6.52 5.94
N LEU A 506 -23.33 7.49 6.66
CA LEU A 506 -23.02 7.41 8.09
C LEU A 506 -24.06 8.10 8.91
#